data_a5edde0daabe7c23347d96e7088164c1
#
_entry.id   a5edde0daabe7c23347d96e7088164c1
#
_cell.length_a   1.000
_cell.length_b   1.000
_cell.length_c   1.000
_cell.angle_alpha   90.00
_cell.angle_beta   90.00
_cell.angle_gamma   90.00
#
_symmetry.space_group_name_H-M   'P 1'
#
loop_
_entity.id
_entity.type
_entity.pdbx_description
1 polymer ?
#
loop_
_entity_poly.entity_id
_entity_poly.type
_entity_poly.pdbx_seq_one_letter_code
_entity_poly.pdbx_strand_id
1 'polypeptide(L)'
;MGQGAKNVRALYKAAKANAPSIVFIDELDAIGGQRTSGQNQEYRQTLNALLTEIDGMDKDSGVLTIAATNDFENLDTALVRAGRFDRKIIIPLPNVADRLAIIKLYAAKRHMASDISLEKLARETVGMSGSGISTLFNEASIRAVMANRSVIGWEDLDGAMTQMLTNGEAAKAANKEDLNIAAYHEAGHAIILRLLAHDAVQKVSIIGNTIGAVGLTLRADSEDRLLVPVEKIRARIIGSYGGRAAEELVFGKDNITTGARQDLKDASEYIREYLECGAGDSLLHESAFAGGRVTPDIREAKTIASTLYTEALNFLTEHRDTLERVAQALLDKETLLDEELEVLL
;
A
#
# COMPACT_ATOMS: atom_id res chain seq x y z
N MET A 1 -29.71 -20.82 16.70
CA MET A 1 -29.48 -19.54 17.36
C MET A 1 -28.68 -19.75 18.65
N GLY A 2 -27.69 -18.91 18.94
CA GLY A 2 -26.88 -18.97 20.15
C GLY A 2 -25.73 -19.98 20.17
N GLN A 3 -25.33 -20.53 19.03
CA GLN A 3 -24.21 -21.48 18.96
C GLN A 3 -22.89 -20.80 19.32
N GLY A 4 -22.65 -19.59 18.84
CA GLY A 4 -21.44 -18.80 19.18
C GLY A 4 -21.28 -18.61 20.69
N ALA A 5 -22.35 -18.19 21.37
CA ALA A 5 -22.34 -18.00 22.83
C ALA A 5 -22.08 -19.33 23.59
N LYS A 6 -22.58 -20.46 23.09
CA LYS A 6 -22.30 -21.79 23.66
C LYS A 6 -20.83 -22.19 23.48
N ASN A 7 -20.29 -21.93 22.30
CA ASN A 7 -18.89 -22.23 21.99
C ASN A 7 -17.93 -21.41 22.88
N VAL A 8 -18.20 -20.11 23.06
CA VAL A 8 -17.41 -19.25 23.96
C VAL A 8 -17.42 -19.80 25.39
N ARG A 9 -18.59 -20.13 25.95
CA ARG A 9 -18.69 -20.70 27.29
C ARG A 9 -17.95 -22.04 27.41
N ALA A 10 -18.07 -22.91 26.40
CA ALA A 10 -17.37 -24.19 26.38
C ALA A 10 -15.85 -24.02 26.33
N LEU A 11 -15.35 -23.07 25.54
CA LEU A 11 -13.94 -22.72 25.43
C LEU A 11 -13.37 -22.28 26.79
N TYR A 12 -14.01 -21.29 27.45
CA TYR A 12 -13.55 -20.79 28.75
C TYR A 12 -13.70 -21.82 29.86
N LYS A 13 -14.72 -22.67 29.81
CA LYS A 13 -14.84 -23.80 30.73
C LYS A 13 -13.68 -24.77 30.58
N ALA A 14 -13.29 -25.11 29.35
CA ALA A 14 -12.14 -25.96 29.08
C ALA A 14 -10.82 -25.30 29.49
N ALA A 15 -10.67 -23.99 29.24
CA ALA A 15 -9.48 -23.24 29.65
C ALA A 15 -9.31 -23.23 31.16
N LYS A 16 -10.38 -22.96 31.94
CA LYS A 16 -10.36 -22.98 33.42
C LYS A 16 -10.04 -24.38 33.96
N ALA A 17 -10.52 -25.43 33.32
CA ALA A 17 -10.24 -26.82 33.73
C ALA A 17 -8.79 -27.26 33.46
N ASN A 18 -8.10 -26.60 32.55
CA ASN A 18 -6.71 -26.88 32.17
C ASN A 18 -5.75 -25.74 32.54
N ALA A 19 -6.08 -24.95 33.55
CA ALA A 19 -5.20 -23.87 33.99
C ALA A 19 -3.85 -24.42 34.54
N PRO A 20 -2.70 -23.74 34.25
CA PRO A 20 -2.58 -22.51 33.52
C PRO A 20 -2.75 -22.69 31.99
N SER A 21 -3.53 -21.82 31.35
CA SER A 21 -3.88 -21.95 29.93
C SER A 21 -3.96 -20.58 29.22
N ILE A 22 -3.85 -20.63 27.90
CA ILE A 22 -3.99 -19.43 27.04
C ILE A 22 -5.19 -19.67 26.11
N VAL A 23 -6.10 -18.73 26.09
CA VAL A 23 -7.18 -18.63 25.08
C VAL A 23 -6.74 -17.63 24.04
N PHE A 24 -6.61 -18.08 22.80
CA PHE A 24 -6.31 -17.22 21.65
C PHE A 24 -7.56 -17.06 20.77
N ILE A 25 -7.92 -15.81 20.50
CA ILE A 25 -9.07 -15.46 19.64
C ILE A 25 -8.53 -14.67 18.44
N ASP A 26 -8.58 -15.27 17.27
CA ASP A 26 -8.21 -14.58 16.03
C ASP A 26 -9.42 -13.87 15.43
N GLU A 27 -9.17 -12.80 14.64
CA GLU A 27 -10.20 -11.99 14.00
C GLU A 27 -11.30 -11.53 14.96
N LEU A 28 -10.90 -10.92 16.08
CA LEU A 28 -11.84 -10.48 17.12
C LEU A 28 -12.89 -9.51 16.58
N ASP A 29 -12.60 -8.73 15.56
CA ASP A 29 -13.53 -7.83 14.85
C ASP A 29 -14.72 -8.56 14.24
N ALA A 30 -14.58 -9.84 13.86
CA ALA A 30 -15.68 -10.66 13.35
C ALA A 30 -16.82 -10.85 14.36
N ILE A 31 -16.52 -10.78 15.67
CA ILE A 31 -17.53 -10.91 16.75
C ILE A 31 -17.64 -9.66 17.62
N GLY A 32 -16.66 -8.76 17.52
CA GLY A 32 -16.51 -7.58 18.38
C GLY A 32 -16.61 -6.23 17.65
N GLY A 33 -17.02 -6.18 16.39
CA GLY A 33 -17.12 -4.94 15.61
C GLY A 33 -18.20 -3.97 16.10
N GLN A 34 -18.00 -2.67 15.80
CA GLN A 34 -18.95 -1.62 16.13
C GLN A 34 -20.32 -1.82 15.47
N ARG A 35 -21.36 -1.37 16.15
CA ARG A 35 -22.77 -1.59 15.80
C ARG A 35 -23.20 -0.82 14.55
N THR A 36 -23.27 -1.47 13.40
CA THR A 36 -24.07 -0.98 12.28
C THR A 36 -25.52 -1.47 12.40
N SER A 37 -26.48 -0.60 12.05
CA SER A 37 -27.91 -0.91 12.06
C SER A 37 -28.20 -2.10 11.14
N GLY A 38 -28.41 -3.29 11.71
CA GLY A 38 -28.72 -4.52 10.97
C GLY A 38 -27.97 -5.78 11.39
N GLN A 39 -27.03 -5.70 12.34
CA GLN A 39 -26.28 -6.87 12.79
C GLN A 39 -27.15 -7.88 13.54
N ASN A 40 -27.00 -9.14 13.17
CA ASN A 40 -27.71 -10.30 13.68
C ASN A 40 -27.66 -10.42 15.21
N GLN A 41 -28.78 -10.75 15.83
CA GLN A 41 -28.92 -11.01 17.25
C GLN A 41 -27.90 -12.04 17.79
N GLU A 42 -27.40 -12.92 16.93
CA GLU A 42 -26.42 -13.95 17.26
C GLU A 42 -25.02 -13.37 17.55
N TYR A 43 -24.57 -12.35 16.82
CA TYR A 43 -23.32 -11.65 17.13
C TYR A 43 -23.36 -11.00 18.51
N ARG A 44 -24.45 -10.32 18.83
CA ARG A 44 -24.64 -9.71 20.16
C ARG A 44 -24.61 -10.72 21.30
N GLN A 45 -25.20 -11.91 21.07
CA GLN A 45 -25.19 -12.96 22.06
C GLN A 45 -23.79 -13.55 22.27
N THR A 46 -23.01 -13.69 21.18
CA THR A 46 -21.63 -14.17 21.23
C THR A 46 -20.72 -13.17 21.93
N LEU A 47 -20.80 -11.88 21.56
CA LEU A 47 -20.06 -10.81 22.21
C LEU A 47 -20.37 -10.72 23.71
N ASN A 48 -21.66 -10.70 24.09
CA ASN A 48 -22.06 -10.66 25.48
C ASN A 48 -21.59 -11.89 26.28
N ALA A 49 -21.59 -13.06 25.66
CA ALA A 49 -21.05 -14.28 26.29
C ALA A 49 -19.54 -14.14 26.51
N LEU A 50 -18.79 -13.62 25.54
CA LEU A 50 -17.36 -13.35 25.66
C LEU A 50 -17.06 -12.34 26.79
N LEU A 51 -17.75 -11.22 26.81
CA LEU A 51 -17.62 -10.23 27.87
C LEU A 51 -17.92 -10.82 29.26
N THR A 52 -18.96 -11.64 29.37
CA THR A 52 -19.34 -12.30 30.63
C THR A 52 -18.26 -13.27 31.11
N GLU A 53 -17.67 -14.05 30.21
CA GLU A 53 -16.60 -15.01 30.56
C GLU A 53 -15.31 -14.28 30.98
N ILE A 54 -14.95 -13.17 30.29
CA ILE A 54 -13.79 -12.35 30.64
C ILE A 54 -14.00 -11.68 32.00
N ASP A 55 -15.15 -11.06 32.22
CA ASP A 55 -15.47 -10.38 33.50
C ASP A 55 -15.61 -11.36 34.67
N GLY A 56 -16.02 -12.60 34.40
CA GLY A 56 -16.16 -13.67 35.37
C GLY A 56 -14.89 -14.48 35.64
N MET A 57 -13.74 -14.01 35.14
CA MET A 57 -12.45 -14.62 35.46
C MET A 57 -11.85 -13.98 36.73
N ASP A 58 -11.61 -14.79 37.74
CA ASP A 58 -10.83 -14.35 38.90
C ASP A 58 -9.39 -14.07 38.47
N LYS A 59 -8.72 -13.10 39.12
CA LYS A 59 -7.34 -12.74 38.83
C LYS A 59 -6.36 -13.93 38.96
N ASP A 60 -6.72 -14.90 39.76
CA ASP A 60 -5.94 -16.12 40.02
C ASP A 60 -6.41 -17.35 39.21
N SER A 61 -7.29 -17.15 38.21
CA SER A 61 -7.83 -18.25 37.41
C SER A 61 -6.78 -18.99 36.57
N GLY A 62 -5.59 -18.40 36.38
CA GLY A 62 -4.50 -18.96 35.58
C GLY A 62 -4.83 -19.04 34.07
N VAL A 63 -5.84 -18.31 33.59
CA VAL A 63 -6.21 -18.23 32.17
C VAL A 63 -5.84 -16.87 31.62
N LEU A 64 -5.00 -16.83 30.59
CA LEU A 64 -4.66 -15.63 29.83
C LEU A 64 -5.45 -15.63 28.53
N THR A 65 -6.18 -14.53 28.25
CA THR A 65 -6.84 -14.34 26.95
C THR A 65 -6.04 -13.38 26.06
N ILE A 66 -5.74 -13.82 24.85
CA ILE A 66 -5.07 -13.02 23.81
C ILE A 66 -6.00 -12.95 22.61
N ALA A 67 -6.19 -11.78 22.04
CA ALA A 67 -6.97 -11.62 20.82
C ALA A 67 -6.15 -10.88 19.75
N ALA A 68 -6.39 -11.22 18.48
CA ALA A 68 -5.84 -10.52 17.32
C ALA A 68 -6.96 -9.90 16.50
N THR A 69 -6.69 -8.73 15.93
CA THR A 69 -7.59 -8.03 15.01
C THR A 69 -6.82 -7.16 14.05
N ASN A 70 -7.31 -7.02 12.84
CA ASN A 70 -6.83 -6.05 11.85
C ASN A 70 -7.60 -4.72 11.90
N ASP A 71 -8.70 -4.67 12.65
CA ASP A 71 -9.61 -3.52 12.71
C ASP A 71 -9.90 -3.10 14.16
N PHE A 72 -8.85 -2.64 14.84
CA PHE A 72 -8.95 -2.24 16.26
C PHE A 72 -9.91 -1.07 16.48
N GLU A 73 -9.97 -0.11 15.55
CA GLU A 73 -10.77 1.12 15.71
C GLU A 73 -12.27 0.85 15.66
N ASN A 74 -12.66 -0.19 14.94
CA ASN A 74 -14.06 -0.62 14.83
C ASN A 74 -14.49 -1.65 15.88
N LEU A 75 -13.61 -2.00 16.83
CA LEU A 75 -14.01 -2.87 17.95
C LEU A 75 -15.01 -2.18 18.88
N ASP A 76 -15.94 -2.96 19.46
CA ASP A 76 -16.82 -2.48 20.52
C ASP A 76 -15.97 -2.01 21.72
N THR A 77 -16.20 -0.76 22.12
CA THR A 77 -15.45 -0.13 23.23
C THR A 77 -15.54 -0.92 24.55
N ALA A 78 -16.57 -1.75 24.69
CA ALA A 78 -16.69 -2.64 25.83
C ALA A 78 -15.57 -3.68 25.92
N LEU A 79 -15.02 -4.15 24.79
CA LEU A 79 -13.94 -5.13 24.76
C LEU A 79 -12.59 -4.55 25.25
N VAL A 80 -12.32 -3.28 24.96
CA VAL A 80 -11.04 -2.63 25.23
C VAL A 80 -10.98 -1.84 26.54
N ARG A 81 -12.01 -2.00 27.39
CA ARG A 81 -12.04 -1.40 28.74
C ARG A 81 -11.09 -2.10 29.70
N ALA A 82 -10.62 -1.35 30.71
CA ALA A 82 -9.82 -1.88 31.80
C ALA A 82 -10.44 -3.13 32.44
N GLY A 83 -9.63 -4.15 32.68
CA GLY A 83 -10.08 -5.45 33.18
C GLY A 83 -10.51 -6.46 32.13
N ARG A 84 -10.45 -6.10 30.84
CA ARG A 84 -10.71 -6.98 29.69
C ARG A 84 -9.47 -7.03 28.80
N PHE A 85 -9.54 -6.58 27.53
CA PHE A 85 -8.35 -6.43 26.67
C PHE A 85 -7.70 -5.06 26.96
N ASP A 86 -7.08 -4.94 28.10
CA ASP A 86 -6.50 -3.69 28.60
C ASP A 86 -5.06 -3.45 28.12
N ARG A 87 -4.40 -4.48 27.57
CA ARG A 87 -3.09 -4.36 26.94
C ARG A 87 -3.21 -4.45 25.42
N LYS A 88 -2.78 -3.37 24.75
CA LYS A 88 -2.70 -3.30 23.29
C LYS A 88 -1.24 -3.45 22.86
N ILE A 89 -0.99 -4.39 21.96
CA ILE A 89 0.29 -4.58 21.30
C ILE A 89 0.06 -4.30 19.80
N ILE A 90 0.72 -3.27 19.30
CA ILE A 90 0.67 -2.93 17.87
C ILE A 90 1.82 -3.66 17.19
N ILE A 91 1.51 -4.43 16.14
CA ILE A 91 2.48 -5.06 15.26
C ILE A 91 2.53 -4.22 13.99
N PRO A 92 3.56 -3.37 13.81
CA PRO A 92 3.68 -2.55 12.60
C PRO A 92 4.09 -3.40 11.41
N LEU A 93 4.05 -2.80 10.21
CA LEU A 93 4.70 -3.38 9.04
C LEU A 93 6.21 -3.53 9.31
N PRO A 94 6.84 -4.60 8.79
CA PRO A 94 8.25 -4.86 9.03
C PRO A 94 9.12 -3.80 8.37
N ASN A 95 10.14 -3.33 9.10
CA ASN A 95 11.19 -2.49 8.54
C ASN A 95 12.14 -3.29 7.63
N VAL A 96 13.11 -2.64 6.97
CA VAL A 96 14.05 -3.30 6.03
C VAL A 96 14.76 -4.50 6.66
N ALA A 97 15.21 -4.39 7.91
CA ALA A 97 15.92 -5.47 8.61
C ALA A 97 14.99 -6.65 8.91
N ASP A 98 13.76 -6.36 9.35
CA ASP A 98 12.74 -7.36 9.60
C ASP A 98 12.30 -8.03 8.29
N ARG A 99 12.11 -7.25 7.20
CA ARG A 99 11.82 -7.81 5.88
C ARG A 99 12.93 -8.73 5.39
N LEU A 100 14.19 -8.34 5.57
CA LEU A 100 15.33 -9.20 5.23
C LEU A 100 15.30 -10.52 6.00
N ALA A 101 14.98 -10.49 7.29
CA ALA A 101 14.86 -11.70 8.10
C ALA A 101 13.71 -12.60 7.61
N ILE A 102 12.56 -12.02 7.29
CA ILE A 102 11.40 -12.74 6.72
C ILE A 102 11.74 -13.33 5.35
N ILE A 103 12.39 -12.54 4.48
CA ILE A 103 12.84 -12.97 3.14
C ILE A 103 13.80 -14.16 3.26
N LYS A 104 14.79 -14.11 4.15
CA LYS A 104 15.73 -15.22 4.41
C LYS A 104 15.00 -16.49 4.83
N LEU A 105 13.97 -16.36 5.66
CA LEU A 105 13.15 -17.50 6.12
C LEU A 105 12.39 -18.17 4.96
N TYR A 106 11.86 -17.38 4.02
CA TYR A 106 11.15 -17.93 2.85
C TYR A 106 12.11 -18.43 1.77
N ALA A 107 13.22 -17.73 1.54
CA ALA A 107 14.27 -18.13 0.59
C ALA A 107 14.89 -19.49 0.97
N ALA A 108 15.16 -19.72 2.25
CA ALA A 108 15.74 -20.97 2.74
C ALA A 108 14.89 -22.24 2.43
N LYS A 109 13.60 -22.07 2.15
CA LYS A 109 12.66 -23.16 1.82
C LYS A 109 12.49 -23.37 0.30
N ARG A 110 13.21 -22.65 -0.53
CA ARG A 110 13.04 -22.64 -2.00
C ARG A 110 14.37 -22.74 -2.72
N HIS A 111 14.33 -23.20 -3.96
CA HIS A 111 15.49 -23.21 -4.82
C HIS A 111 15.60 -21.86 -5.53
N MET A 112 16.57 -21.06 -5.14
CA MET A 112 16.81 -19.72 -5.69
C MET A 112 18.12 -19.67 -6.46
N ALA A 113 18.18 -18.83 -7.47
CA ALA A 113 19.41 -18.53 -8.19
C ALA A 113 20.42 -17.86 -7.24
N SER A 114 21.71 -18.20 -7.41
CA SER A 114 22.77 -17.79 -6.50
C SER A 114 23.16 -16.31 -6.60
N ASP A 115 22.73 -15.63 -7.64
CA ASP A 115 22.97 -14.22 -7.94
C ASP A 115 21.91 -13.27 -7.34
N ILE A 116 20.87 -13.81 -6.68
CA ILE A 116 19.83 -12.99 -6.07
C ILE A 116 20.33 -12.36 -4.78
N SER A 117 20.35 -11.02 -4.75
CA SER A 117 20.61 -10.26 -3.53
C SER A 117 19.34 -10.14 -2.68
N LEU A 118 19.29 -10.84 -1.54
CA LEU A 118 18.19 -10.75 -0.60
C LEU A 118 18.09 -9.37 0.07
N GLU A 119 19.23 -8.68 0.19
CA GLU A 119 19.32 -7.31 0.70
C GLU A 119 18.68 -6.32 -0.28
N LYS A 120 18.88 -6.50 -1.58
CA LYS A 120 18.21 -5.72 -2.62
C LYS A 120 16.69 -5.98 -2.55
N LEU A 121 16.26 -7.23 -2.50
CA LEU A 121 14.85 -7.61 -2.41
C LEU A 121 14.17 -6.99 -1.17
N ALA A 122 14.86 -6.94 -0.02
CA ALA A 122 14.32 -6.33 1.20
C ALA A 122 14.12 -4.81 1.06
N ARG A 123 14.96 -4.12 0.28
CA ARG A 123 14.78 -2.71 -0.03
C ARG A 123 13.64 -2.47 -1.02
N GLU A 124 13.45 -3.37 -1.97
CA GLU A 124 12.40 -3.24 -3.00
C GLU A 124 11.00 -3.65 -2.51
N THR A 125 10.89 -4.34 -1.38
CA THR A 125 9.62 -4.78 -0.78
C THR A 125 9.11 -3.84 0.31
N VAL A 126 9.40 -2.53 0.23
CA VAL A 126 8.90 -1.52 1.18
C VAL A 126 7.37 -1.58 1.26
N GLY A 127 6.84 -1.48 2.49
CA GLY A 127 5.40 -1.53 2.73
C GLY A 127 4.78 -2.94 2.68
N MET A 128 5.54 -3.99 2.32
CA MET A 128 5.01 -5.35 2.34
C MET A 128 4.95 -5.92 3.76
N SER A 129 3.82 -6.54 4.08
CA SER A 129 3.66 -7.36 5.29
C SER A 129 4.37 -8.70 5.15
N GLY A 130 4.52 -9.44 6.25
CA GLY A 130 5.06 -10.80 6.19
C GLY A 130 4.25 -11.74 5.30
N SER A 131 2.92 -11.59 5.26
CA SER A 131 2.04 -12.31 4.33
C SER A 131 2.26 -11.88 2.88
N GLY A 132 2.45 -10.59 2.62
CA GLY A 132 2.79 -10.08 1.29
C GLY A 132 4.09 -10.68 0.76
N ILE A 133 5.15 -10.72 1.59
CA ILE A 133 6.41 -11.39 1.22
C ILE A 133 6.19 -12.89 0.97
N SER A 134 5.37 -13.57 1.76
CA SER A 134 5.02 -14.97 1.51
C SER A 134 4.37 -15.17 0.14
N THR A 135 3.40 -14.32 -0.19
CA THR A 135 2.71 -14.33 -1.48
C THR A 135 3.68 -14.06 -2.63
N LEU A 136 4.59 -13.09 -2.47
CA LEU A 136 5.63 -12.79 -3.45
C LEU A 136 6.44 -14.05 -3.82
N PHE A 137 6.92 -14.77 -2.82
CA PHE A 137 7.68 -15.99 -3.06
C PHE A 137 6.84 -17.13 -3.68
N ASN A 138 5.56 -17.21 -3.37
CA ASN A 138 4.66 -18.17 -3.99
C ASN A 138 4.43 -17.85 -5.46
N GLU A 139 4.12 -16.59 -5.78
CA GLU A 139 3.95 -16.13 -7.17
C GLU A 139 5.24 -16.30 -7.99
N ALA A 140 6.39 -15.94 -7.43
CA ALA A 140 7.68 -16.15 -8.09
C ALA A 140 7.95 -17.65 -8.36
N SER A 141 7.57 -18.54 -7.43
CA SER A 141 7.70 -19.97 -7.63
C SER A 141 6.80 -20.47 -8.78
N ILE A 142 5.55 -19.98 -8.83
CA ILE A 142 4.61 -20.32 -9.92
C ILE A 142 5.16 -19.86 -11.27
N ARG A 143 5.70 -18.62 -11.35
CA ARG A 143 6.30 -18.08 -12.57
C ARG A 143 7.47 -18.93 -13.06
N ALA A 144 8.39 -19.32 -12.17
CA ALA A 144 9.52 -20.18 -12.52
C ALA A 144 9.04 -21.52 -13.10
N VAL A 145 8.04 -22.15 -12.47
CA VAL A 145 7.46 -23.42 -12.95
C VAL A 145 6.76 -23.25 -14.30
N MET A 146 6.00 -22.18 -14.50
CA MET A 146 5.35 -21.89 -15.79
C MET A 146 6.38 -21.65 -16.90
N ALA A 147 7.56 -21.14 -16.57
CA ALA A 147 8.69 -20.99 -17.48
C ALA A 147 9.55 -22.29 -17.61
N ASN A 148 9.07 -23.43 -17.10
CA ASN A 148 9.77 -24.72 -17.07
C ASN A 148 11.12 -24.66 -16.34
N ARG A 149 11.26 -23.83 -15.30
CA ARG A 149 12.45 -23.73 -14.45
C ARG A 149 12.15 -24.29 -13.05
N SER A 150 13.16 -24.87 -12.43
CA SER A 150 13.10 -25.39 -11.05
C SER A 150 13.73 -24.44 -10.03
N VAL A 151 14.29 -23.31 -10.51
CA VAL A 151 15.01 -22.33 -9.73
C VAL A 151 14.35 -20.97 -9.96
N ILE A 152 14.07 -20.26 -8.88
CA ILE A 152 13.51 -18.91 -8.92
C ILE A 152 14.63 -17.93 -9.29
N GLY A 153 14.47 -17.20 -10.39
CA GLY A 153 15.35 -16.13 -10.82
C GLY A 153 14.87 -14.75 -10.35
N TRP A 154 15.70 -13.72 -10.55
CA TRP A 154 15.33 -12.34 -10.27
C TRP A 154 14.09 -11.91 -11.07
N GLU A 155 14.01 -12.32 -12.33
CA GLU A 155 12.88 -12.05 -13.23
C GLU A 155 11.53 -12.56 -12.70
N ASP A 156 11.53 -13.68 -11.95
CA ASP A 156 10.32 -14.23 -11.36
C ASP A 156 9.86 -13.38 -10.16
N LEU A 157 10.81 -12.94 -9.34
CA LEU A 157 10.53 -12.05 -8.20
C LEU A 157 10.05 -10.68 -8.68
N ASP A 158 10.73 -10.08 -9.65
CA ASP A 158 10.36 -8.79 -10.22
C ASP A 158 8.97 -8.84 -10.88
N GLY A 159 8.72 -9.88 -11.67
CA GLY A 159 7.41 -10.10 -12.29
C GLY A 159 6.30 -10.33 -11.26
N ALA A 160 6.57 -11.05 -10.18
CA ALA A 160 5.63 -11.27 -9.08
C ALA A 160 5.35 -9.97 -8.31
N MET A 161 6.38 -9.16 -8.00
CA MET A 161 6.21 -7.84 -7.39
C MET A 161 5.35 -6.94 -8.27
N THR A 162 5.66 -6.87 -9.56
CA THR A 162 4.88 -6.06 -10.51
C THR A 162 3.41 -6.49 -10.53
N GLN A 163 3.15 -7.79 -10.61
CA GLN A 163 1.78 -8.33 -10.59
C GLN A 163 1.04 -7.99 -9.29
N MET A 164 1.68 -8.10 -8.15
CA MET A 164 1.08 -7.76 -6.86
C MET A 164 0.77 -6.28 -6.74
N LEU A 165 1.65 -5.40 -7.24
CA LEU A 165 1.46 -3.94 -7.19
C LEU A 165 0.37 -3.47 -8.17
N THR A 166 0.28 -4.10 -9.33
CA THR A 166 -0.71 -3.75 -10.34
C THR A 166 -2.05 -4.46 -10.18
N ASN A 167 -2.17 -5.39 -9.21
CA ASN A 167 -3.33 -6.27 -9.02
C ASN A 167 -3.76 -6.99 -10.31
N GLY A 168 -2.84 -7.24 -11.24
CA GLY A 168 -3.15 -7.85 -12.52
C GLY A 168 -1.96 -8.52 -13.20
N GLU A 169 -2.24 -9.48 -14.06
CA GLU A 169 -1.25 -10.09 -14.94
C GLU A 169 -0.91 -9.11 -16.08
N ALA A 170 0.30 -9.21 -16.63
CA ALA A 170 0.68 -8.47 -17.82
C ALA A 170 -0.29 -8.81 -18.96
N ALA A 171 -1.00 -7.82 -19.47
CA ALA A 171 -1.89 -7.99 -20.62
C ALA A 171 -1.18 -7.56 -21.90
N LYS A 172 -1.19 -8.42 -22.91
CA LYS A 172 -0.84 -8.01 -24.28
C LYS A 172 -2.04 -7.30 -24.87
N ALA A 173 -1.78 -6.16 -25.47
CA ALA A 173 -2.62 -5.46 -26.44
C ALA A 173 -3.21 -4.11 -26.01
N ALA A 174 -2.36 -3.20 -25.64
CA ALA A 174 -2.63 -1.82 -26.01
C ALA A 174 -2.36 -1.67 -27.54
N ASN A 175 -3.18 -0.91 -28.25
CA ASN A 175 -2.85 -0.55 -29.63
C ASN A 175 -1.60 0.37 -29.62
N LYS A 176 -1.00 0.61 -30.80
CA LYS A 176 0.22 1.44 -30.88
C LYS A 176 0.01 2.87 -30.36
N GLU A 177 -1.19 3.40 -30.48
CA GLU A 177 -1.54 4.75 -30.04
C GLU A 177 -1.57 4.81 -28.51
N ASP A 178 -2.23 3.84 -27.86
CA ASP A 178 -2.27 3.73 -26.41
C ASP A 178 -0.85 3.52 -25.82
N LEU A 179 -0.02 2.70 -26.47
CA LEU A 179 1.37 2.50 -26.03
C LEU A 179 2.20 3.78 -26.13
N ASN A 180 1.99 4.55 -27.21
CA ASN A 180 2.66 5.84 -27.37
C ASN A 180 2.24 6.83 -26.28
N ILE A 181 0.96 6.93 -25.98
CA ILE A 181 0.45 7.78 -24.92
C ILE A 181 1.02 7.33 -23.56
N ALA A 182 0.98 6.02 -23.28
CA ALA A 182 1.52 5.45 -22.05
C ALA A 182 3.03 5.74 -21.88
N ALA A 183 3.81 5.66 -22.95
CA ALA A 183 5.23 5.94 -22.89
C ALA A 183 5.54 7.38 -22.44
N TYR A 184 4.83 8.36 -22.99
CA TYR A 184 4.98 9.74 -22.55
C TYR A 184 4.42 9.97 -21.14
N HIS A 185 3.30 9.34 -20.80
CA HIS A 185 2.71 9.41 -19.46
C HIS A 185 3.69 8.93 -18.39
N GLU A 186 4.20 7.70 -18.55
CA GLU A 186 5.16 7.13 -17.59
C GLU A 186 6.52 7.86 -17.59
N ALA A 187 6.98 8.32 -18.75
CA ALA A 187 8.18 9.17 -18.82
C ALA A 187 7.99 10.47 -18.03
N GLY A 188 6.80 11.07 -18.09
CA GLY A 188 6.47 12.28 -17.33
C GLY A 188 6.57 12.05 -15.83
N HIS A 189 6.00 10.96 -15.32
CA HIS A 189 6.15 10.55 -13.93
C HIS A 189 7.61 10.36 -13.54
N ALA A 190 8.36 9.58 -14.32
CA ALA A 190 9.74 9.25 -14.04
C ALA A 190 10.64 10.48 -13.95
N ILE A 191 10.51 11.43 -14.88
CA ILE A 191 11.31 12.65 -14.93
C ILE A 191 11.00 13.56 -13.74
N ILE A 192 9.72 13.78 -13.43
CA ILE A 192 9.34 14.61 -12.29
C ILE A 192 9.81 13.99 -10.98
N LEU A 193 9.58 12.70 -10.79
CA LEU A 193 10.02 12.01 -9.58
C LEU A 193 11.53 12.09 -9.40
N ARG A 194 12.30 11.87 -10.46
CA ARG A 194 13.75 11.81 -10.38
C ARG A 194 14.41 13.19 -10.27
N LEU A 195 14.03 14.12 -11.13
CA LEU A 195 14.69 15.42 -11.25
C LEU A 195 14.10 16.52 -10.37
N LEU A 196 12.79 16.53 -10.15
CA LEU A 196 12.11 17.57 -9.36
C LEU A 196 11.84 17.12 -7.92
N ALA A 197 11.34 15.90 -7.75
CA ALA A 197 11.01 15.35 -6.44
C ALA A 197 12.20 14.72 -5.72
N HIS A 198 13.31 14.49 -6.43
CA HIS A 198 14.50 13.79 -5.94
C HIS A 198 14.18 12.45 -5.27
N ASP A 199 13.21 11.74 -5.84
CA ASP A 199 12.83 10.39 -5.43
C ASP A 199 13.50 9.35 -6.31
N ALA A 200 13.86 8.21 -5.73
CA ALA A 200 14.36 7.09 -6.49
C ALA A 200 13.22 6.43 -7.28
N VAL A 201 13.44 6.18 -8.57
CA VAL A 201 12.55 5.43 -9.46
C VAL A 201 13.21 4.10 -9.75
N GLN A 202 12.60 3.00 -9.30
CA GLN A 202 13.15 1.66 -9.50
C GLN A 202 12.92 1.14 -10.91
N LYS A 203 11.74 1.43 -11.45
CA LYS A 203 11.27 0.84 -12.70
C LYS A 203 10.19 1.72 -13.33
N VAL A 204 10.27 1.86 -14.64
CA VAL A 204 9.22 2.45 -15.48
C VAL A 204 8.84 1.43 -16.54
N SER A 205 7.57 1.16 -16.71
CA SER A 205 7.10 0.15 -17.68
C SER A 205 5.82 0.59 -18.35
N ILE A 206 5.69 0.28 -19.63
CA ILE A 206 4.47 0.47 -20.43
C ILE A 206 3.78 -0.86 -20.73
N ILE A 207 4.14 -1.92 -20.02
CA ILE A 207 3.44 -3.20 -20.13
C ILE A 207 2.11 -3.06 -19.38
N GLY A 208 1.02 -3.09 -20.13
CA GLY A 208 -0.33 -3.03 -19.59
C GLY A 208 -0.68 -4.22 -18.71
N ASN A 209 -1.67 -4.06 -17.86
CA ASN A 209 -2.20 -5.14 -17.03
C ASN A 209 -3.65 -5.50 -17.42
N THR A 210 -4.13 -6.66 -16.94
CA THR A 210 -5.47 -7.17 -17.21
C THR A 210 -6.60 -6.31 -16.61
N ILE A 211 -6.28 -5.35 -15.75
CA ILE A 211 -7.24 -4.46 -15.09
C ILE A 211 -7.37 -3.11 -15.82
N GLY A 212 -6.58 -2.89 -16.88
CA GLY A 212 -6.68 -1.72 -17.75
C GLY A 212 -5.70 -0.59 -17.47
N ALA A 213 -4.70 -0.78 -16.59
CA ALA A 213 -3.55 0.10 -16.54
C ALA A 213 -2.61 -0.21 -17.71
N VAL A 214 -2.13 0.82 -18.41
CA VAL A 214 -1.30 0.68 -19.61
C VAL A 214 0.17 0.97 -19.29
N GLY A 215 0.49 1.38 -18.05
CA GLY A 215 1.86 1.65 -17.60
C GLY A 215 1.99 1.63 -16.09
N LEU A 216 3.23 1.74 -15.63
CA LEU A 216 3.59 1.73 -14.22
C LEU A 216 4.94 2.41 -14.00
N THR A 217 4.97 3.40 -13.11
CA THR A 217 6.22 3.97 -12.57
C THR A 217 6.34 3.61 -11.09
N LEU A 218 7.31 2.75 -10.77
CA LEU A 218 7.60 2.32 -9.40
C LEU A 218 8.62 3.25 -8.75
N ARG A 219 8.23 3.84 -7.63
CA ARG A 219 9.14 4.58 -6.75
C ARG A 219 9.84 3.62 -5.80
N ALA A 220 11.13 3.87 -5.54
CA ALA A 220 11.83 3.27 -4.43
C ALA A 220 11.68 4.20 -3.21
N ASP A 221 10.79 3.87 -2.28
CA ASP A 221 10.90 4.47 -0.95
C ASP A 221 12.17 3.91 -0.30
N SER A 222 13.21 4.72 -0.25
CA SER A 222 14.54 4.28 0.22
C SER A 222 14.61 4.06 1.74
N GLU A 223 13.62 4.50 2.50
CA GLU A 223 13.62 4.43 3.97
C GLU A 223 12.21 4.24 4.53
N ASP A 224 12.09 3.35 5.51
CA ASP A 224 10.89 3.20 6.36
C ASP A 224 10.82 4.36 7.35
N ARG A 225 10.39 5.54 6.93
CA ARG A 225 10.26 6.72 7.78
C ARG A 225 8.91 6.76 8.48
N LEU A 226 8.93 6.91 9.79
CA LEU A 226 7.71 7.15 10.59
C LEU A 226 7.17 8.58 10.40
N LEU A 227 8.06 9.53 10.08
CA LEU A 227 7.68 10.94 9.87
C LEU A 227 8.06 11.35 8.45
N VAL A 228 7.06 11.78 7.69
CA VAL A 228 7.23 12.24 6.32
C VAL A 228 7.33 13.77 6.34
N PRO A 229 8.44 14.38 5.86
CA PRO A 229 8.52 15.83 5.73
C PRO A 229 7.48 16.37 4.75
N VAL A 230 6.96 17.55 5.00
CA VAL A 230 5.98 18.25 4.14
C VAL A 230 6.47 18.38 2.70
N GLU A 231 7.77 18.61 2.51
CA GLU A 231 8.41 18.67 1.19
C GLU A 231 8.24 17.36 0.40
N LYS A 232 8.31 16.21 1.07
CA LYS A 232 8.08 14.91 0.43
C LYS A 232 6.63 14.70 0.06
N ILE A 233 5.68 15.20 0.85
CA ILE A 233 4.25 15.16 0.49
C ILE A 233 4.03 16.02 -0.76
N ARG A 234 4.61 17.24 -0.79
CA ARG A 234 4.57 18.11 -1.96
C ARG A 234 5.17 17.44 -3.21
N ALA A 235 6.30 16.78 -3.07
CA ALA A 235 6.95 16.02 -4.14
C ALA A 235 6.05 14.89 -4.67
N ARG A 236 5.32 14.19 -3.77
CA ARG A 236 4.34 13.16 -4.17
C ARG A 236 3.18 13.75 -4.97
N ILE A 237 2.67 14.93 -4.57
CA ILE A 237 1.60 15.61 -5.32
C ILE A 237 2.08 15.95 -6.74
N ILE A 238 3.23 16.58 -6.87
CA ILE A 238 3.79 16.95 -8.18
C ILE A 238 4.07 15.71 -9.03
N GLY A 239 4.65 14.68 -8.41
CA GLY A 239 4.90 13.37 -9.04
C GLY A 239 3.63 12.77 -9.65
N SER A 240 2.50 12.83 -8.92
CA SER A 240 1.22 12.34 -9.42
C SER A 240 0.69 13.11 -10.63
N TYR A 241 1.14 14.35 -10.86
CA TYR A 241 0.73 15.12 -12.05
C TYR A 241 1.60 14.85 -13.29
N GLY A 242 2.72 14.13 -13.14
CA GLY A 242 3.71 13.95 -14.20
C GLY A 242 3.14 13.38 -15.49
N GLY A 243 2.40 12.30 -15.41
CA GLY A 243 1.82 11.65 -16.57
C GLY A 243 0.83 12.54 -17.31
N ARG A 244 -0.11 13.16 -16.58
CA ARG A 244 -1.09 14.08 -17.18
C ARG A 244 -0.42 15.30 -17.81
N ALA A 245 0.59 15.85 -17.17
CA ALA A 245 1.32 17.02 -17.69
C ALA A 245 2.10 16.67 -18.97
N ALA A 246 2.68 15.47 -19.05
CA ALA A 246 3.32 14.97 -20.25
C ALA A 246 2.31 14.78 -21.40
N GLU A 247 1.14 14.18 -21.13
CA GLU A 247 0.08 14.06 -22.13
C GLU A 247 -0.36 15.43 -22.67
N GLU A 248 -0.59 16.41 -21.78
CA GLU A 248 -0.98 17.78 -22.18
C GLU A 248 0.09 18.44 -23.03
N LEU A 249 1.36 18.30 -22.66
CA LEU A 249 2.49 18.90 -23.37
C LEU A 249 2.68 18.33 -24.77
N VAL A 250 2.49 17.03 -24.96
CA VAL A 250 2.81 16.32 -26.19
C VAL A 250 1.61 16.24 -27.13
N PHE A 251 0.45 15.90 -26.60
CA PHE A 251 -0.75 15.65 -27.40
C PHE A 251 -1.77 16.79 -27.37
N GLY A 252 -1.57 17.76 -26.47
CA GLY A 252 -2.47 18.90 -26.28
C GLY A 252 -3.62 18.59 -25.31
N LYS A 253 -4.17 19.65 -24.76
CA LYS A 253 -5.16 19.60 -23.67
C LYS A 253 -6.43 18.81 -24.01
N ASP A 254 -6.85 18.84 -25.26
CA ASP A 254 -8.08 18.16 -25.71
C ASP A 254 -7.88 16.65 -25.92
N ASN A 255 -6.62 16.18 -25.93
CA ASN A 255 -6.27 14.76 -26.14
C ASN A 255 -5.76 14.07 -24.87
N ILE A 256 -5.94 14.69 -23.72
CA ILE A 256 -5.64 14.07 -22.41
C ILE A 256 -6.57 12.88 -22.21
N THR A 257 -6.00 11.77 -21.74
CA THR A 257 -6.73 10.52 -21.60
C THR A 257 -7.31 10.29 -20.19
N THR A 258 -8.06 9.21 -20.05
CA THR A 258 -8.54 8.74 -18.74
C THR A 258 -7.46 8.03 -17.92
N GLY A 259 -6.25 7.86 -18.45
CA GLY A 259 -5.12 7.21 -17.80
C GLY A 259 -4.79 7.85 -16.45
N ALA A 260 -4.76 9.18 -16.41
CA ALA A 260 -4.45 9.93 -15.20
C ALA A 260 -5.53 9.90 -14.08
N ARG A 261 -6.58 9.05 -14.18
CA ARG A 261 -7.65 9.03 -13.17
C ARG A 261 -7.15 8.65 -11.78
N GLN A 262 -6.29 7.63 -11.70
CA GLN A 262 -5.74 7.19 -10.42
C GLN A 262 -4.78 8.24 -9.87
N ASP A 263 -3.93 8.81 -10.71
CA ASP A 263 -2.97 9.85 -10.33
C ASP A 263 -3.66 11.08 -9.74
N LEU A 264 -4.79 11.50 -10.32
CA LEU A 264 -5.59 12.60 -9.80
C LEU A 264 -6.22 12.27 -8.44
N LYS A 265 -6.59 11.00 -8.21
CA LYS A 265 -7.08 10.55 -6.92
C LYS A 265 -5.97 10.58 -5.88
N ASP A 266 -4.80 10.02 -6.21
CA ASP A 266 -3.63 9.99 -5.34
C ASP A 266 -3.16 11.42 -5.00
N ALA A 267 -3.09 12.32 -6.00
CA ALA A 267 -2.81 13.73 -5.78
C ALA A 267 -3.79 14.37 -4.79
N SER A 268 -5.09 14.05 -4.90
CA SER A 268 -6.11 14.59 -4.00
C SER A 268 -5.96 14.07 -2.56
N GLU A 269 -5.54 12.81 -2.39
CA GLU A 269 -5.26 12.22 -1.08
C GLU A 269 -4.00 12.85 -0.46
N TYR A 270 -2.94 13.06 -1.23
CA TYR A 270 -1.73 13.77 -0.77
C TYR A 270 -1.98 15.25 -0.47
N ILE A 271 -2.83 15.95 -1.23
CA ILE A 271 -3.23 17.33 -0.91
C ILE A 271 -3.97 17.38 0.42
N ARG A 272 -4.84 16.42 0.69
CA ARG A 272 -5.51 16.32 1.99
C ARG A 272 -4.49 16.10 3.11
N GLU A 273 -3.55 15.16 2.95
CA GLU A 273 -2.47 14.92 3.91
C GLU A 273 -1.63 16.18 4.13
N TYR A 274 -1.29 16.89 3.05
CA TYR A 274 -0.54 18.15 3.07
C TYR A 274 -1.24 19.21 3.91
N LEU A 275 -2.55 19.38 3.75
CA LEU A 275 -3.36 20.31 4.53
C LEU A 275 -3.52 19.87 5.99
N GLU A 276 -3.75 18.59 6.24
CA GLU A 276 -3.86 18.01 7.60
C GLU A 276 -2.56 18.14 8.40
N CYS A 277 -1.40 18.17 7.76
CA CYS A 277 -0.11 18.46 8.40
C CYS A 277 0.13 19.93 8.73
N GLY A 278 -0.82 20.84 8.41
CA GLY A 278 -0.68 22.27 8.63
C GLY A 278 0.30 22.95 7.65
N ALA A 279 0.51 22.37 6.49
CA ALA A 279 1.38 22.92 5.44
C ALA A 279 0.65 23.93 4.54
N GLY A 280 -0.67 24.09 4.69
CA GLY A 280 -1.47 25.13 4.06
C GLY A 280 -1.43 26.43 4.87
N ASP A 281 -2.36 27.35 4.54
CA ASP A 281 -2.46 28.66 5.19
C ASP A 281 -2.94 28.58 6.66
N SER A 282 -3.55 27.44 7.07
CA SER A 282 -4.09 27.24 8.41
C SER A 282 -3.21 26.32 9.25
N LEU A 283 -2.81 26.80 10.43
CA LEU A 283 -2.17 25.97 11.47
C LEU A 283 -3.19 25.27 12.39
N LEU A 284 -4.47 25.31 12.04
CA LEU A 284 -5.54 24.71 12.83
C LEU A 284 -5.93 23.38 12.19
N HIS A 285 -5.97 22.32 13.02
CA HIS A 285 -6.57 21.05 12.62
C HIS A 285 -8.10 21.17 12.78
N GLU A 286 -8.81 21.42 11.69
CA GLU A 286 -10.24 21.73 11.70
C GLU A 286 -11.11 20.62 12.31
N SER A 287 -10.67 19.34 12.26
CA SER A 287 -11.42 18.24 12.91
C SER A 287 -11.61 18.43 14.41
N ALA A 288 -10.71 19.17 15.06
CA ALA A 288 -10.83 19.47 16.49
C ALA A 288 -12.04 20.39 16.79
N PHE A 289 -12.52 21.13 15.80
CA PHE A 289 -13.62 22.09 15.95
C PHE A 289 -14.94 21.60 15.33
N ALA A 290 -14.89 20.68 14.37
CA ALA A 290 -16.06 20.25 13.60
C ALA A 290 -16.75 18.98 14.13
N GLY A 291 -16.26 18.39 15.22
CA GLY A 291 -16.88 17.22 15.87
C GLY A 291 -16.95 15.95 14.98
N GLY A 292 -16.12 15.85 13.99
CA GLY A 292 -16.11 14.76 13.01
C GLY A 292 -15.36 15.14 11.73
N ARG A 293 -15.44 14.40 10.69
CA ARG A 293 -14.69 14.55 9.43
C ARG A 293 -14.57 15.99 8.96
N VAL A 294 -13.31 16.46 8.86
CA VAL A 294 -13.00 17.71 8.18
C VAL A 294 -13.11 17.48 6.69
N THR A 295 -13.86 18.32 6.03
CA THR A 295 -13.68 18.55 4.61
C THR A 295 -12.65 19.69 4.49
N PRO A 296 -11.42 19.45 3.95
CA PRO A 296 -10.48 20.51 3.68
C PRO A 296 -11.15 21.63 2.88
N ASP A 297 -10.73 22.88 3.06
CA ASP A 297 -11.26 23.96 2.21
C ASP A 297 -10.96 23.62 0.75
N ILE A 298 -11.99 23.23 0.03
CA ILE A 298 -11.91 22.84 -1.39
C ILE A 298 -11.27 23.93 -2.23
N ARG A 299 -11.35 25.20 -1.81
CA ARG A 299 -10.75 26.33 -2.54
C ARG A 299 -9.24 26.28 -2.40
N GLU A 300 -8.73 26.11 -1.18
CA GLU A 300 -7.31 25.99 -0.92
C GLU A 300 -6.73 24.74 -1.61
N ALA A 301 -7.40 23.59 -1.47
CA ALA A 301 -6.99 22.36 -2.17
C ALA A 301 -6.92 22.54 -3.70
N LYS A 302 -7.88 23.23 -4.32
CA LYS A 302 -7.86 23.54 -5.76
C LYS A 302 -6.72 24.49 -6.14
N THR A 303 -6.40 25.47 -5.27
CA THR A 303 -5.27 26.39 -5.52
C THR A 303 -3.96 25.63 -5.49
N ILE A 304 -3.74 24.78 -4.48
CA ILE A 304 -2.55 23.92 -4.38
C ILE A 304 -2.45 23.01 -5.61
N ALA A 305 -3.54 22.32 -5.97
CA ALA A 305 -3.58 21.45 -7.13
C ALA A 305 -3.18 22.15 -8.42
N SER A 306 -3.77 23.33 -8.70
CA SER A 306 -3.48 24.11 -9.92
C SER A 306 -2.06 24.65 -9.94
N THR A 307 -1.54 25.07 -8.80
CA THR A 307 -0.16 25.59 -8.68
C THR A 307 0.85 24.48 -8.96
N LEU A 308 0.69 23.33 -8.29
CA LEU A 308 1.63 22.22 -8.44
C LEU A 308 1.51 21.54 -9.80
N TYR A 309 0.31 21.50 -10.40
CA TYR A 309 0.13 21.03 -11.77
C TYR A 309 0.86 21.94 -12.78
N THR A 310 0.74 23.26 -12.61
CA THR A 310 1.44 24.24 -13.47
C THR A 310 2.96 24.10 -13.33
N GLU A 311 3.46 23.85 -12.13
CA GLU A 311 4.87 23.59 -11.88
C GLU A 311 5.34 22.33 -12.61
N ALA A 312 4.57 21.23 -12.53
CA ALA A 312 4.87 19.99 -13.27
C ALA A 312 4.93 20.23 -14.79
N LEU A 313 3.96 20.95 -15.34
CA LEU A 313 3.89 21.25 -16.76
C LEU A 313 5.07 22.12 -17.23
N ASN A 314 5.41 23.17 -16.47
CA ASN A 314 6.55 24.02 -16.77
C ASN A 314 7.87 23.23 -16.72
N PHE A 315 8.06 22.40 -15.70
CA PHE A 315 9.24 21.57 -15.55
C PHE A 315 9.42 20.61 -16.73
N LEU A 316 8.37 19.90 -17.14
CA LEU A 316 8.43 19.02 -18.32
C LEU A 316 8.64 19.80 -19.62
N THR A 317 8.14 21.03 -19.71
CA THR A 317 8.38 21.88 -20.88
C THR A 317 9.87 22.24 -21.01
N GLU A 318 10.54 22.54 -19.91
CA GLU A 318 12.00 22.79 -19.87
C GLU A 318 12.83 21.52 -20.15
N HIS A 319 12.28 20.33 -19.84
CA HIS A 319 12.94 19.03 -20.02
C HIS A 319 12.34 18.21 -21.17
N ARG A 320 11.81 18.89 -22.19
CA ARG A 320 11.12 18.23 -23.30
C ARG A 320 11.98 17.21 -24.05
N ASP A 321 13.24 17.54 -24.29
CA ASP A 321 14.18 16.63 -24.99
C ASP A 321 14.43 15.35 -24.16
N THR A 322 14.45 15.47 -22.84
CA THR A 322 14.57 14.33 -21.93
C THR A 322 13.28 13.48 -21.96
N LEU A 323 12.11 14.13 -21.99
CA LEU A 323 10.83 13.44 -22.11
C LEU A 323 10.77 12.60 -23.40
N GLU A 324 11.19 13.15 -24.53
CA GLU A 324 11.24 12.43 -25.80
C GLU A 324 12.20 11.23 -25.73
N ARG A 325 13.41 11.41 -25.15
CA ARG A 325 14.38 10.29 -25.03
C ARG A 325 13.85 9.16 -24.16
N VAL A 326 13.28 9.47 -23.01
CA VAL A 326 12.77 8.45 -22.09
C VAL A 326 11.54 7.75 -22.68
N ALA A 327 10.61 8.50 -23.29
CA ALA A 327 9.44 7.92 -23.96
C ALA A 327 9.85 7.00 -25.13
N GLN A 328 10.81 7.41 -25.95
CA GLN A 328 11.29 6.56 -27.05
C GLN A 328 11.97 5.29 -26.52
N ALA A 329 12.78 5.40 -25.46
CA ALA A 329 13.40 4.22 -24.85
C ALA A 329 12.36 3.25 -24.27
N LEU A 330 11.25 3.77 -23.71
CA LEU A 330 10.14 2.93 -23.26
C LEU A 330 9.42 2.24 -24.43
N LEU A 331 9.23 2.92 -25.56
CA LEU A 331 8.64 2.32 -26.76
C LEU A 331 9.52 1.20 -27.33
N ASP A 332 10.84 1.33 -27.22
CA ASP A 332 11.79 0.35 -27.75
C ASP A 332 11.98 -0.86 -26.81
N LYS A 333 11.98 -0.63 -25.49
CA LYS A 333 12.32 -1.65 -24.48
C LYS A 333 11.13 -2.13 -23.64
N GLU A 334 9.99 -1.45 -23.70
CA GLU A 334 8.79 -1.64 -22.89
C GLU A 334 9.00 -1.43 -21.38
N THR A 335 10.23 -1.51 -20.88
CA THR A 335 10.59 -1.34 -19.46
C THR A 335 11.99 -0.75 -19.35
N LEU A 336 12.14 0.20 -18.43
CA LEU A 336 13.43 0.79 -18.03
C LEU A 336 13.64 0.58 -16.54
N LEU A 337 14.83 0.11 -16.16
CA LEU A 337 15.27 0.01 -14.78
C LEU A 337 16.00 1.29 -14.35
N ASP A 338 16.23 1.46 -13.04
CA ASP A 338 16.88 2.64 -12.44
C ASP A 338 18.18 3.03 -13.16
N GLU A 339 19.07 2.07 -13.39
CA GLU A 339 20.37 2.30 -14.06
C GLU A 339 20.22 2.78 -15.51
N GLU A 340 19.22 2.28 -16.24
CA GLU A 340 18.94 2.66 -17.63
C GLU A 340 18.28 4.05 -17.68
N LEU A 341 17.41 4.34 -16.73
CA LEU A 341 16.76 5.64 -16.59
C LEU A 341 17.78 6.74 -16.28
N GLU A 342 18.73 6.48 -15.37
CA GLU A 342 19.80 7.42 -14.98
C GLU A 342 20.65 7.87 -16.18
N VAL A 343 20.88 6.98 -17.14
CA VAL A 343 21.66 7.32 -18.37
C VAL A 343 20.86 8.24 -19.32
N LEU A 344 19.54 8.19 -19.25
CA LEU A 344 18.66 8.96 -20.14
C LEU A 344 18.31 10.36 -19.59
N LEU A 345 18.39 10.55 -18.29
CA LEU A 345 18.12 11.82 -17.59
C LEU A 345 19.31 12.75 -17.65
#